data_8e6c9b6934f6d19da3dd4348f86f4885
#
_entry.id   8e6c9b6934f6d19da3dd4348f86f4885
#
_cell.length_a   1.000
_cell.length_b   1.000
_cell.length_c   1.000
_cell.angle_alpha   90.00
_cell.angle_beta   90.00
_cell.angle_gamma   90.00
#
_symmetry.space_group_name_H-M   'P 1'
#
loop_
_entity.id
_entity.type
_entity.pdbx_description
1 polymer ?
#
loop_
_entity_poly.entity_id
_entity_poly.type
_entity_poly.pdbx_seq_one_letter_code
_entity_poly.pdbx_strand_id
1 'polypeptide(L)'
;MVSMKDIAKQCNVSVASVSKALNGYPDISEETRQLILKTASEMGYLPNSSARALKTKRSYNLGVLFVDEAMSGLTHDYFNHVLESFKRTAESKGYDITFTSGNLSGQRLNYYEHCRYRGVDGVVIACINFFTEEVQQLVQSEIPVVTIDHVFDGRIAVVSNNIQGMEDLVSYILKRGHRKIAYIHGEDSSVTRSRLGSFYRTLQKKRIDVPDEYMPVIPYRDAEAAAMATSELLDLKDPPTCILYPDDFLLWAVSTRSMNVGFGYRTISPLQDMTDSLLHASWSPG
;
A
#
# COMPACT_ATOMS: atom_id res chain seq x y z
N MET A 1 21.53 -21.26 23.70
CA MET A 1 21.03 -19.88 23.70
C MET A 1 21.06 -19.40 25.15
N VAL A 2 21.64 -18.23 25.44
CA VAL A 2 21.73 -17.70 26.79
C VAL A 2 20.33 -17.33 27.30
N SER A 3 20.02 -17.65 28.55
CA SER A 3 18.72 -17.39 29.18
C SER A 3 18.83 -16.37 30.29
N MET A 4 17.70 -15.80 30.72
CA MET A 4 17.67 -14.92 31.91
C MET A 4 18.17 -15.63 33.20
N LYS A 5 18.07 -16.98 33.25
CA LYS A 5 18.62 -17.77 34.37
C LYS A 5 20.14 -17.75 34.38
N ASP A 6 20.78 -17.78 33.22
CA ASP A 6 22.24 -17.73 33.13
C ASP A 6 22.78 -16.38 33.53
N ILE A 7 22.11 -15.28 33.13
CA ILE A 7 22.46 -13.92 33.57
C ILE A 7 22.26 -13.77 35.07
N ALA A 8 21.15 -14.28 35.60
CA ALA A 8 20.86 -14.24 37.02
C ALA A 8 21.93 -14.92 37.87
N LYS A 9 22.41 -16.08 37.40
CA LYS A 9 23.51 -16.82 38.01
C LYS A 9 24.82 -16.05 37.94
N GLN A 10 25.15 -15.44 36.79
CA GLN A 10 26.39 -14.67 36.60
C GLN A 10 26.43 -13.39 37.44
N CYS A 11 25.30 -12.70 37.61
CA CYS A 11 25.18 -11.48 38.38
C CYS A 11 24.86 -11.73 39.86
N ASN A 12 24.65 -12.97 40.29
CA ASN A 12 24.22 -13.37 41.60
C ASN A 12 22.95 -12.65 42.07
N VAL A 13 21.95 -12.57 41.20
CA VAL A 13 20.64 -11.96 41.46
C VAL A 13 19.49 -12.88 41.09
N SER A 14 18.26 -12.52 41.45
CA SER A 14 17.10 -13.30 41.05
C SER A 14 16.77 -13.11 39.56
N VAL A 15 16.15 -14.13 38.94
CA VAL A 15 15.62 -14.01 37.55
C VAL A 15 14.62 -12.87 37.45
N ALA A 16 13.85 -12.60 38.52
CA ALA A 16 12.93 -11.48 38.58
C ALA A 16 13.68 -10.12 38.48
N SER A 17 14.82 -10.00 39.18
CA SER A 17 15.68 -8.79 39.09
C SER A 17 16.23 -8.60 37.70
N VAL A 18 16.69 -9.67 37.01
CA VAL A 18 17.14 -9.62 35.61
C VAL A 18 16.01 -9.15 34.70
N SER A 19 14.80 -9.73 34.86
CA SER A 19 13.64 -9.32 34.06
C SER A 19 13.28 -7.85 34.27
N LYS A 20 13.32 -7.36 35.51
CA LYS A 20 13.04 -5.96 35.85
C LYS A 20 14.09 -5.01 35.25
N ALA A 21 15.37 -5.34 35.40
CA ALA A 21 16.46 -4.55 34.85
C ALA A 21 16.38 -4.42 33.32
N LEU A 22 16.18 -5.55 32.62
CA LEU A 22 16.04 -5.59 31.15
C LEU A 22 14.81 -4.85 30.63
N ASN A 23 13.75 -4.72 31.43
CA ASN A 23 12.52 -3.99 31.08
C ASN A 23 12.47 -2.56 31.62
N GLY A 24 13.54 -2.06 32.25
CA GLY A 24 13.62 -0.65 32.70
C GLY A 24 12.74 -0.32 33.92
N TYR A 25 12.36 -1.30 34.74
CA TYR A 25 11.56 -1.03 35.94
C TYR A 25 12.36 -0.17 36.95
N PRO A 26 11.70 0.80 37.63
CA PRO A 26 12.39 1.75 38.51
C PRO A 26 12.80 1.17 39.86
N ASP A 27 12.28 0.00 40.24
CA ASP A 27 12.49 -0.66 41.52
C ASP A 27 13.78 -1.51 41.61
N ILE A 28 14.73 -1.26 40.72
CA ILE A 28 16.08 -1.83 40.69
C ILE A 28 17.09 -0.67 40.77
N SER A 29 18.11 -0.81 41.65
CA SER A 29 19.16 0.17 41.76
C SER A 29 19.89 0.31 40.41
N GLU A 30 20.34 1.53 40.09
CA GLU A 30 21.03 1.80 38.81
C GLU A 30 22.29 0.96 38.67
N GLU A 31 23.05 0.75 39.76
CA GLU A 31 24.22 -0.11 39.80
C GLU A 31 23.91 -1.55 39.39
N THR A 32 22.87 -2.13 40.00
CA THR A 32 22.42 -3.49 39.63
C THR A 32 21.90 -3.58 38.22
N ARG A 33 21.20 -2.55 37.76
CA ARG A 33 20.72 -2.47 36.37
C ARG A 33 21.89 -2.48 35.38
N GLN A 34 22.90 -1.64 35.58
CA GLN A 34 24.06 -1.54 34.70
C GLN A 34 24.86 -2.85 34.68
N LEU A 35 25.03 -3.49 35.84
CA LEU A 35 25.68 -4.80 35.95
C LEU A 35 24.93 -5.83 35.08
N ILE A 36 23.60 -5.92 35.22
CA ILE A 36 22.79 -6.89 34.46
C ILE A 36 22.82 -6.60 32.97
N LEU A 37 22.68 -5.33 32.53
CA LEU A 37 22.71 -4.95 31.11
C LEU A 37 24.06 -5.26 30.48
N LYS A 38 25.15 -4.95 31.17
CA LYS A 38 26.52 -5.28 30.74
C LYS A 38 26.72 -6.78 30.58
N THR A 39 26.37 -7.54 31.62
CA THR A 39 26.51 -9.02 31.61
C THR A 39 25.64 -9.65 30.51
N ALA A 40 24.40 -9.16 30.30
CA ALA A 40 23.53 -9.62 29.22
C ALA A 40 24.16 -9.37 27.84
N SER A 41 24.76 -8.21 27.63
CA SER A 41 25.47 -7.85 26.40
C SER A 41 26.69 -8.74 26.17
N GLU A 42 27.53 -8.90 27.19
CA GLU A 42 28.75 -9.74 27.13
C GLU A 42 28.44 -11.21 26.85
N MET A 43 27.35 -11.71 27.39
CA MET A 43 26.87 -13.08 27.15
C MET A 43 26.11 -13.24 25.82
N GLY A 44 25.86 -12.18 25.07
CA GLY A 44 25.11 -12.23 23.82
C GLY A 44 23.63 -12.59 24.05
N TYR A 45 23.04 -12.16 25.17
CA TYR A 45 21.63 -12.42 25.45
C TYR A 45 20.73 -11.59 24.55
N LEU A 46 19.84 -12.26 23.83
CA LEU A 46 18.77 -11.63 23.07
C LEU A 46 17.43 -11.92 23.74
N PRO A 47 16.64 -10.91 24.07
CA PRO A 47 15.30 -11.11 24.64
C PRO A 47 14.44 -11.98 23.71
N ASN A 48 13.77 -12.97 24.28
CA ASN A 48 12.81 -13.77 23.52
C ASN A 48 11.55 -12.96 23.23
N SER A 49 11.32 -12.64 21.95
CA SER A 49 10.16 -11.86 21.50
C SER A 49 8.83 -12.53 21.87
N SER A 50 8.72 -13.85 21.78
CA SER A 50 7.51 -14.59 22.16
C SER A 50 7.20 -14.48 23.66
N ALA A 51 8.23 -14.57 24.52
CA ALA A 51 8.05 -14.40 25.96
C ALA A 51 7.66 -12.94 26.32
N ARG A 52 8.20 -11.97 25.59
CA ARG A 52 7.84 -10.55 25.72
C ARG A 52 6.38 -10.33 25.28
N ALA A 53 5.98 -10.90 24.14
CA ALA A 53 4.63 -10.80 23.61
C ALA A 53 3.58 -11.35 24.59
N LEU A 54 3.85 -12.49 25.23
CA LEU A 54 2.96 -13.06 26.27
C LEU A 54 2.75 -12.10 27.44
N LYS A 55 3.79 -11.35 27.86
CA LYS A 55 3.73 -10.42 28.98
C LYS A 55 3.07 -9.09 28.60
N THR A 56 3.40 -8.55 27.44
CA THR A 56 2.96 -7.21 27.01
C THR A 56 1.66 -7.23 26.20
N LYS A 57 1.20 -8.41 25.79
CA LYS A 57 0.12 -8.61 24.81
C LYS A 57 0.36 -7.89 23.49
N ARG A 58 1.63 -7.63 23.15
CA ARG A 58 2.07 -7.04 21.90
C ARG A 58 3.21 -7.84 21.32
N SER A 59 3.09 -8.20 20.05
CA SER A 59 4.12 -8.93 19.30
C SER A 59 5.19 -8.00 18.73
N TYR A 60 4.87 -6.73 18.54
CA TYR A 60 5.64 -5.79 17.75
C TYR A 60 5.84 -6.26 16.31
N ASN A 61 4.82 -6.90 15.77
CA ASN A 61 4.79 -7.41 14.40
C ASN A 61 3.52 -6.89 13.70
N LEU A 62 3.68 -6.31 12.51
CA LEU A 62 2.59 -5.86 11.67
C LEU A 62 2.46 -6.76 10.45
N GLY A 63 1.23 -7.09 10.10
CA GLY A 63 0.91 -7.82 8.88
C GLY A 63 0.83 -6.90 7.67
N VAL A 64 1.26 -7.39 6.52
CA VAL A 64 1.03 -6.78 5.22
C VAL A 64 0.33 -7.80 4.34
N LEU A 65 -0.93 -7.53 4.01
CA LEU A 65 -1.67 -8.28 3.01
C LEU A 65 -1.61 -7.51 1.69
N PHE A 66 -0.80 -8.01 0.78
CA PHE A 66 -0.56 -7.43 -0.53
C PHE A 66 -0.64 -8.52 -1.58
N VAL A 67 -1.59 -8.40 -2.50
CA VAL A 67 -1.81 -9.36 -3.59
C VAL A 67 -2.01 -8.58 -4.88
N ASP A 68 -0.98 -8.55 -5.69
CA ASP A 68 -1.02 -7.90 -7.00
C ASP A 68 -1.46 -8.91 -8.07
N GLU A 69 -2.69 -8.78 -8.56
CA GLU A 69 -3.26 -9.64 -9.60
C GLU A 69 -2.54 -9.46 -10.94
N ALA A 70 -1.92 -8.30 -11.19
CA ALA A 70 -1.10 -8.06 -12.37
C ALA A 70 0.29 -8.72 -12.30
N MET A 71 0.59 -9.48 -11.24
CA MET A 71 1.83 -10.24 -11.05
C MET A 71 3.11 -9.39 -11.06
N SER A 72 3.03 -8.08 -10.89
CA SER A 72 4.22 -7.21 -10.73
C SER A 72 4.83 -7.29 -9.33
N GLY A 73 4.07 -7.80 -8.36
CA GLY A 73 4.52 -8.01 -7.00
C GLY A 73 5.07 -6.74 -6.35
N LEU A 74 6.19 -6.86 -5.64
CA LEU A 74 6.83 -5.72 -4.98
C LEU A 74 7.52 -4.73 -5.93
N THR A 75 7.50 -4.97 -7.24
CA THR A 75 8.00 -4.02 -8.25
C THR A 75 6.92 -3.08 -8.79
N HIS A 76 5.71 -3.15 -8.24
CA HIS A 76 4.64 -2.23 -8.58
C HIS A 76 5.00 -0.78 -8.19
N ASP A 77 5.13 0.12 -9.17
CA ASP A 77 5.72 1.46 -8.98
C ASP A 77 5.08 2.27 -7.85
N TYR A 78 3.74 2.32 -7.79
CA TYR A 78 3.02 3.02 -6.72
C TYR A 78 3.14 2.30 -5.38
N PHE A 79 2.84 0.99 -5.34
CA PHE A 79 2.78 0.27 -4.08
C PHE A 79 4.17 -0.01 -3.48
N ASN A 80 5.24 -0.07 -4.27
CA ASN A 80 6.59 -0.20 -3.71
C ASN A 80 6.93 1.00 -2.81
N HIS A 81 6.57 2.22 -3.22
CA HIS A 81 6.78 3.43 -2.41
C HIS A 81 5.91 3.45 -1.15
N VAL A 82 4.64 3.03 -1.27
CA VAL A 82 3.73 2.89 -0.11
C VAL A 82 4.28 1.88 0.90
N LEU A 83 4.69 0.70 0.43
CA LEU A 83 5.22 -0.38 1.27
C LEU A 83 6.57 0.00 1.88
N GLU A 84 7.46 0.67 1.14
CA GLU A 84 8.74 1.16 1.67
C GLU A 84 8.52 2.21 2.77
N SER A 85 7.60 3.15 2.57
CA SER A 85 7.25 4.16 3.58
C SER A 85 6.66 3.51 4.83
N PHE A 86 5.77 2.54 4.65
CA PHE A 86 5.19 1.76 5.74
C PHE A 86 6.29 1.02 6.52
N LYS A 87 7.19 0.30 5.81
CA LYS A 87 8.31 -0.43 6.39
C LYS A 87 9.20 0.47 7.23
N ARG A 88 9.68 1.59 6.68
CA ARG A 88 10.54 2.54 7.39
C ARG A 88 9.88 3.08 8.66
N THR A 89 8.58 3.38 8.58
CA THR A 89 7.83 3.88 9.73
C THR A 89 7.64 2.81 10.79
N ALA A 90 7.32 1.58 10.42
CA ALA A 90 7.19 0.45 11.32
C ALA A 90 8.52 0.17 12.06
N GLU A 91 9.63 0.06 11.32
CA GLU A 91 10.97 -0.15 11.87
C GLU A 91 11.37 0.96 12.85
N SER A 92 11.10 2.23 12.52
CA SER A 92 11.40 3.36 13.41
C SER A 92 10.63 3.32 14.74
N LYS A 93 9.52 2.61 14.76
CA LYS A 93 8.68 2.37 15.95
C LYS A 93 8.96 1.01 16.62
N GLY A 94 9.96 0.26 16.14
CA GLY A 94 10.36 -1.03 16.69
C GLY A 94 9.43 -2.19 16.32
N TYR A 95 8.72 -2.09 15.20
CA TYR A 95 7.88 -3.16 14.66
C TYR A 95 8.58 -3.91 13.54
N ASP A 96 8.44 -5.22 13.56
CA ASP A 96 8.73 -6.09 12.42
C ASP A 96 7.55 -6.15 11.46
N ILE A 97 7.78 -6.62 10.22
CA ILE A 97 6.75 -6.77 9.20
C ILE A 97 6.68 -8.21 8.73
N THR A 98 5.48 -8.75 8.64
CA THR A 98 5.20 -10.07 8.08
C THR A 98 4.24 -9.96 6.91
N PHE A 99 4.65 -10.42 5.72
CA PHE A 99 3.72 -10.57 4.61
C PHE A 99 2.75 -11.72 4.88
N THR A 100 1.46 -11.43 4.75
CA THR A 100 0.38 -12.39 4.93
C THR A 100 0.10 -13.09 3.62
N SER A 101 -0.06 -14.41 3.66
CA SER A 101 -0.37 -15.23 2.49
C SER A 101 -1.43 -16.27 2.83
N GLY A 102 -2.09 -16.81 1.82
CA GLY A 102 -3.06 -17.91 1.97
C GLY A 102 -2.42 -19.29 2.19
N ASN A 103 -1.09 -19.37 2.35
CA ASN A 103 -0.39 -20.65 2.51
C ASN A 103 0.70 -20.52 3.57
N LEU A 104 0.68 -21.38 4.58
CA LEU A 104 1.65 -21.42 5.66
C LEU A 104 2.07 -22.86 5.95
N SER A 105 3.37 -23.15 5.87
CA SER A 105 3.93 -24.48 6.16
C SER A 105 3.22 -25.62 5.39
N GLY A 106 2.80 -25.37 4.15
CA GLY A 106 2.11 -26.35 3.32
C GLY A 106 0.61 -26.54 3.65
N GLN A 107 0.07 -25.76 4.58
CA GLN A 107 -1.37 -25.72 4.89
C GLN A 107 -2.00 -24.45 4.32
N ARG A 108 -3.19 -24.61 3.71
CA ARG A 108 -3.99 -23.47 3.30
C ARG A 108 -4.66 -22.87 4.54
N LEU A 109 -4.34 -21.62 4.81
CA LEU A 109 -4.98 -20.79 5.82
C LEU A 109 -5.63 -19.59 5.13
N ASN A 110 -6.75 -19.11 5.67
CA ASN A 110 -7.25 -17.81 5.26
C ASN A 110 -6.39 -16.68 5.87
N TYR A 111 -6.56 -15.45 5.40
CA TYR A 111 -5.73 -14.31 5.84
C TYR A 111 -5.88 -14.01 7.33
N TYR A 112 -7.06 -14.16 7.90
CA TYR A 112 -7.31 -13.97 9.32
C TYR A 112 -6.57 -15.02 10.17
N GLU A 113 -6.64 -16.29 9.78
CA GLU A 113 -5.93 -17.38 10.47
C GLU A 113 -4.42 -17.19 10.42
N HIS A 114 -3.88 -16.76 9.27
CA HIS A 114 -2.46 -16.47 9.16
C HIS A 114 -2.05 -15.33 10.09
N CYS A 115 -2.79 -14.23 10.11
CA CYS A 115 -2.53 -13.09 11.00
C CYS A 115 -2.57 -13.51 12.48
N ARG A 116 -3.53 -14.32 12.87
CA ARG A 116 -3.62 -14.89 14.24
C ARG A 116 -2.44 -15.81 14.56
N TYR A 117 -2.09 -16.68 13.62
CA TYR A 117 -0.95 -17.59 13.82
C TYR A 117 0.36 -16.83 14.01
N ARG A 118 0.58 -15.76 13.25
CA ARG A 118 1.74 -14.88 13.38
C ARG A 118 1.65 -13.92 14.56
N GLY A 119 0.48 -13.80 15.16
CA GLY A 119 0.22 -12.92 16.29
C GLY A 119 0.47 -11.45 15.96
N VAL A 120 0.07 -11.00 14.76
CA VAL A 120 0.28 -9.60 14.37
C VAL A 120 -0.56 -8.64 15.22
N ASP A 121 -0.01 -7.47 15.54
CA ASP A 121 -0.69 -6.42 16.32
C ASP A 121 -1.67 -5.59 15.44
N GLY A 122 -1.55 -5.68 14.15
CA GLY A 122 -2.41 -5.04 13.15
C GLY A 122 -1.98 -5.40 11.74
N VAL A 123 -2.82 -5.07 10.75
CA VAL A 123 -2.60 -5.42 9.34
C VAL A 123 -2.86 -4.22 8.44
N VAL A 124 -1.98 -3.98 7.48
CA VAL A 124 -2.27 -3.14 6.32
C VAL A 124 -2.66 -4.02 5.14
N ILE A 125 -3.74 -3.63 4.45
CA ILE A 125 -4.27 -4.34 3.27
C ILE A 125 -4.18 -3.41 2.06
N ALA A 126 -3.50 -3.86 1.02
CA ALA A 126 -3.27 -3.08 -0.19
C ALA A 126 -3.26 -3.96 -1.44
N CYS A 127 -3.64 -3.39 -2.58
CA CYS A 127 -3.53 -4.01 -3.90
C CYS A 127 -4.18 -5.41 -3.98
N ILE A 128 -5.41 -5.53 -3.51
CA ILE A 128 -6.14 -6.80 -3.47
C ILE A 128 -7.60 -6.57 -3.86
N ASN A 129 -8.27 -7.63 -4.31
CA ASN A 129 -9.73 -7.59 -4.43
C ASN A 129 -10.37 -7.57 -3.04
N PHE A 130 -10.85 -6.39 -2.63
CA PHE A 130 -11.44 -6.17 -1.32
C PHE A 130 -12.81 -6.82 -1.12
N PHE A 131 -13.42 -7.37 -2.18
CA PHE A 131 -14.75 -7.98 -2.12
C PHE A 131 -14.73 -9.50 -1.87
N THR A 132 -13.54 -10.10 -1.81
CA THR A 132 -13.42 -11.53 -1.50
C THR A 132 -13.80 -11.83 -0.05
N GLU A 133 -14.40 -12.99 0.18
CA GLU A 133 -14.84 -13.42 1.51
C GLU A 133 -13.68 -13.46 2.52
N GLU A 134 -12.51 -13.92 2.10
CA GLU A 134 -11.32 -14.00 2.97
C GLU A 134 -10.85 -12.61 3.45
N VAL A 135 -10.91 -11.59 2.59
CA VAL A 135 -10.58 -10.20 2.97
C VAL A 135 -11.65 -9.62 3.88
N GLN A 136 -12.93 -9.84 3.56
CA GLN A 136 -14.05 -9.39 4.38
C GLN A 136 -13.98 -9.98 5.80
N GLN A 137 -13.65 -11.27 5.93
CA GLN A 137 -13.48 -11.92 7.22
C GLN A 137 -12.36 -11.26 8.05
N LEU A 138 -11.20 -10.96 7.44
CA LEU A 138 -10.10 -10.28 8.11
C LEU A 138 -10.51 -8.86 8.54
N VAL A 139 -11.17 -8.12 7.64
CA VAL A 139 -11.64 -6.75 7.94
C VAL A 139 -12.66 -6.72 9.09
N GLN A 140 -13.55 -7.71 9.17
CA GLN A 140 -14.56 -7.80 10.23
C GLN A 140 -14.03 -8.34 11.57
N SER A 141 -12.80 -8.86 11.59
CA SER A 141 -12.19 -9.45 12.78
C SER A 141 -11.83 -8.41 13.85
N GLU A 142 -11.37 -8.89 15.01
CA GLU A 142 -10.84 -8.06 16.09
C GLU A 142 -9.45 -7.45 15.81
N ILE A 143 -8.76 -7.92 14.76
CA ILE A 143 -7.44 -7.41 14.39
C ILE A 143 -7.57 -5.97 13.87
N PRO A 144 -6.77 -5.01 14.35
CA PRO A 144 -6.72 -3.68 13.77
C PRO A 144 -6.32 -3.73 12.30
N VAL A 145 -7.15 -3.17 11.42
CA VAL A 145 -6.92 -3.15 9.98
C VAL A 145 -6.89 -1.73 9.46
N VAL A 146 -5.92 -1.45 8.60
CA VAL A 146 -5.85 -0.25 7.76
C VAL A 146 -5.85 -0.67 6.30
N THR A 147 -6.68 -0.05 5.49
CA THR A 147 -6.76 -0.33 4.05
C THR A 147 -6.15 0.80 3.23
N ILE A 148 -5.57 0.46 2.09
CA ILE A 148 -5.08 1.43 1.10
C ILE A 148 -6.03 1.43 -0.10
N ASP A 149 -6.49 2.62 -0.49
CA ASP A 149 -7.37 2.89 -1.64
C ASP A 149 -8.75 2.20 -1.60
N HIS A 150 -9.17 1.70 -0.43
CA HIS A 150 -10.51 1.17 -0.23
C HIS A 150 -11.04 1.53 1.16
N VAL A 151 -12.32 1.89 1.27
CA VAL A 151 -12.96 2.30 2.52
C VAL A 151 -13.95 1.23 2.99
N PHE A 152 -13.82 0.81 4.25
CA PHE A 152 -14.81 0.02 4.96
C PHE A 152 -15.39 0.80 6.13
N ASP A 153 -16.65 0.62 6.40
CA ASP A 153 -17.32 1.23 7.55
C ASP A 153 -16.64 0.80 8.87
N GLY A 154 -16.33 1.78 9.71
CA GLY A 154 -15.70 1.53 11.00
C GLY A 154 -14.22 1.12 10.95
N ARG A 155 -13.56 1.19 9.78
CA ARG A 155 -12.13 0.93 9.63
C ARG A 155 -11.38 2.16 9.12
N ILE A 156 -10.09 2.22 9.42
CA ILE A 156 -9.21 3.29 8.93
C ILE A 156 -8.79 2.96 7.50
N ALA A 157 -8.90 3.95 6.62
CA ALA A 157 -8.43 3.85 5.25
C ALA A 157 -7.50 5.02 4.92
N VAL A 158 -6.46 4.74 4.14
CA VAL A 158 -5.62 5.75 3.49
C VAL A 158 -5.98 5.73 2.01
N VAL A 159 -6.51 6.82 1.51
CA VAL A 159 -7.02 6.91 0.14
C VAL A 159 -6.48 8.14 -0.58
N SER A 160 -6.23 7.99 -1.87
CA SER A 160 -5.92 9.11 -2.75
C SER A 160 -7.20 9.93 -3.03
N ASN A 161 -7.07 11.24 -3.18
CA ASN A 161 -8.20 12.08 -3.58
C ASN A 161 -8.49 11.94 -5.08
N ASN A 162 -8.94 10.75 -5.48
CA ASN A 162 -9.20 10.40 -6.87
C ASN A 162 -10.22 11.30 -7.56
N ILE A 163 -11.17 11.84 -6.80
CA ILE A 163 -12.21 12.74 -7.32
C ILE A 163 -11.58 14.08 -7.73
N GLN A 164 -10.82 14.70 -6.84
CA GLN A 164 -10.17 15.98 -7.12
C GLN A 164 -9.11 15.84 -8.20
N GLY A 165 -8.26 14.79 -8.10
CA GLY A 165 -7.21 14.55 -9.08
C GLY A 165 -7.77 14.39 -10.51
N MET A 166 -8.86 13.66 -10.68
CA MET A 166 -9.49 13.52 -11.99
C MET A 166 -10.17 14.84 -12.45
N GLU A 167 -10.81 15.58 -11.54
CA GLU A 167 -11.39 16.90 -11.87
C GLU A 167 -10.32 17.88 -12.36
N ASP A 168 -9.17 17.92 -11.68
CA ASP A 168 -8.04 18.78 -12.03
C ASP A 168 -7.45 18.39 -13.39
N LEU A 169 -7.24 17.11 -13.62
CA LEU A 169 -6.71 16.58 -14.88
C LEU A 169 -7.61 16.89 -16.06
N VAL A 170 -8.90 16.58 -15.96
CA VAL A 170 -9.88 16.88 -17.02
C VAL A 170 -9.99 18.39 -17.25
N SER A 171 -10.00 19.19 -16.18
CA SER A 171 -10.03 20.65 -16.28
C SER A 171 -8.80 21.21 -16.99
N TYR A 172 -7.62 20.65 -16.73
CA TYR A 172 -6.39 21.00 -17.43
C TYR A 172 -6.48 20.69 -18.93
N ILE A 173 -6.93 19.50 -19.30
CA ILE A 173 -7.11 19.07 -20.69
C ILE A 173 -8.09 19.99 -21.42
N LEU A 174 -9.20 20.33 -20.77
CA LEU A 174 -10.20 21.25 -21.31
C LEU A 174 -9.64 22.67 -21.53
N LYS A 175 -8.77 23.16 -20.62
CA LYS A 175 -8.07 24.45 -20.77
C LYS A 175 -7.10 24.43 -21.97
N ARG A 176 -6.55 23.25 -22.33
CA ARG A 176 -5.71 23.06 -23.52
C ARG A 176 -6.50 23.01 -24.82
N GLY A 177 -7.82 23.04 -24.77
CA GLY A 177 -8.72 23.12 -25.93
C GLY A 177 -9.30 21.77 -26.36
N HIS A 178 -8.90 20.65 -25.74
CA HIS A 178 -9.46 19.35 -26.07
C HIS A 178 -10.94 19.26 -25.67
N ARG A 179 -11.74 18.60 -26.51
CA ARG A 179 -13.17 18.35 -26.28
C ARG A 179 -13.55 16.90 -26.53
N LYS A 180 -12.78 16.19 -27.36
CA LYS A 180 -12.89 14.77 -27.63
C LYS A 180 -11.84 14.05 -26.78
N ILE A 181 -12.27 13.61 -25.60
CA ILE A 181 -11.39 13.05 -24.57
C ILE A 181 -11.82 11.60 -24.33
N ALA A 182 -10.95 10.65 -24.62
CA ALA A 182 -11.13 9.26 -24.27
C ALA A 182 -10.46 8.95 -22.92
N TYR A 183 -11.00 7.99 -22.20
CA TYR A 183 -10.42 7.50 -20.98
C TYR A 183 -10.37 5.96 -21.00
N ILE A 184 -9.20 5.41 -21.28
CA ILE A 184 -8.91 4.00 -21.07
C ILE A 184 -8.83 3.80 -19.56
N HIS A 185 -9.69 2.95 -18.99
CA HIS A 185 -9.72 2.78 -17.54
C HIS A 185 -9.56 1.32 -17.13
N GLY A 186 -9.17 1.11 -15.87
CA GLY A 186 -9.00 -0.21 -15.29
C GLY A 186 -10.35 -0.89 -14.96
N GLU A 187 -10.24 -2.13 -14.48
CA GLU A 187 -11.35 -2.92 -13.98
C GLU A 187 -12.08 -2.25 -12.81
N ASP A 188 -13.22 -2.80 -12.45
CA ASP A 188 -14.08 -2.23 -11.40
C ASP A 188 -13.39 -2.26 -10.02
N SER A 189 -13.09 -1.08 -9.51
CA SER A 189 -12.50 -0.85 -8.19
C SER A 189 -13.04 0.46 -7.59
N SER A 190 -12.83 0.67 -6.28
CA SER A 190 -13.17 1.93 -5.62
C SER A 190 -12.48 3.13 -6.27
N VAL A 191 -11.23 2.96 -6.69
CA VAL A 191 -10.43 3.97 -7.39
C VAL A 191 -11.04 4.27 -8.76
N THR A 192 -11.27 3.22 -9.56
CA THR A 192 -11.87 3.36 -10.90
C THR A 192 -13.22 4.05 -10.85
N ARG A 193 -14.12 3.61 -9.95
CA ARG A 193 -15.46 4.24 -9.79
C ARG A 193 -15.38 5.71 -9.43
N SER A 194 -14.47 6.07 -8.51
CA SER A 194 -14.29 7.45 -8.08
C SER A 194 -13.77 8.33 -9.22
N ARG A 195 -12.81 7.83 -10.00
CA ARG A 195 -12.23 8.51 -11.17
C ARG A 195 -13.26 8.67 -12.29
N LEU A 196 -13.99 7.60 -12.64
CA LEU A 196 -15.04 7.63 -13.66
C LEU A 196 -16.15 8.62 -13.29
N GLY A 197 -16.65 8.57 -12.06
CA GLY A 197 -17.68 9.50 -11.58
C GLY A 197 -17.23 10.96 -11.65
N SER A 198 -15.97 11.24 -11.35
CA SER A 198 -15.40 12.60 -11.44
C SER A 198 -15.18 13.01 -12.91
N PHE A 199 -14.70 12.11 -13.75
CA PHE A 199 -14.51 12.33 -15.19
C PHE A 199 -15.82 12.75 -15.86
N TYR A 200 -16.87 11.93 -15.75
CA TYR A 200 -18.18 12.26 -16.33
C TYR A 200 -18.77 13.55 -15.76
N ARG A 201 -18.72 13.75 -14.45
CA ARG A 201 -19.25 14.96 -13.80
C ARG A 201 -18.55 16.21 -14.30
N THR A 202 -17.24 16.18 -14.48
CA THR A 202 -16.45 17.33 -14.93
C THR A 202 -16.74 17.68 -16.38
N LEU A 203 -16.90 16.70 -17.26
CA LEU A 203 -17.27 16.92 -18.66
C LEU A 203 -18.73 17.39 -18.79
N GLN A 204 -19.65 16.83 -18.00
CA GLN A 204 -21.05 17.25 -17.98
C GLN A 204 -21.22 18.70 -17.55
N LYS A 205 -20.45 19.19 -16.56
CA LYS A 205 -20.42 20.63 -16.21
C LYS A 205 -20.07 21.53 -17.41
N LYS A 206 -19.39 21.00 -18.41
CA LYS A 206 -19.00 21.70 -19.63
C LYS A 206 -19.86 21.34 -20.86
N ARG A 207 -20.95 20.57 -20.65
CA ARG A 207 -21.86 20.09 -21.70
C ARG A 207 -21.13 19.30 -22.80
N ILE A 208 -20.18 18.46 -22.39
CA ILE A 208 -19.44 17.58 -23.28
C ILE A 208 -19.94 16.16 -23.02
N ASP A 209 -20.49 15.54 -24.04
CA ASP A 209 -20.87 14.13 -24.04
C ASP A 209 -19.68 13.26 -24.45
N VAL A 210 -19.58 12.08 -23.82
CA VAL A 210 -18.51 11.11 -24.10
C VAL A 210 -19.17 9.89 -24.71
N PRO A 211 -18.81 9.53 -25.95
CA PRO A 211 -19.27 8.30 -26.57
C PRO A 211 -18.77 7.06 -25.79
N ASP A 212 -19.58 6.01 -25.74
CA ASP A 212 -19.19 4.77 -25.06
C ASP A 212 -17.90 4.17 -25.63
N GLU A 213 -17.68 4.33 -26.95
CA GLU A 213 -16.47 3.89 -27.65
C GLU A 213 -15.19 4.60 -27.18
N TYR A 214 -15.31 5.74 -26.46
CA TYR A 214 -14.17 6.44 -25.87
C TYR A 214 -13.80 5.94 -24.46
N MET A 215 -14.49 4.91 -23.96
CA MET A 215 -14.37 4.42 -22.60
C MET A 215 -13.96 2.92 -22.55
N PRO A 216 -12.86 2.53 -23.21
CA PRO A 216 -12.42 1.13 -23.17
C PRO A 216 -11.96 0.72 -21.78
N VAL A 217 -12.30 -0.51 -21.42
CA VAL A 217 -11.89 -1.15 -20.15
C VAL A 217 -10.76 -2.11 -20.44
N ILE A 218 -9.68 -2.02 -19.69
CA ILE A 218 -8.54 -2.94 -19.80
C ILE A 218 -8.10 -3.43 -18.40
N PRO A 219 -7.42 -4.57 -18.32
CA PRO A 219 -6.74 -4.94 -17.08
C PRO A 219 -5.69 -3.90 -16.69
N TYR A 220 -5.54 -3.67 -15.39
CA TYR A 220 -4.47 -2.81 -14.91
C TYR A 220 -3.09 -3.38 -15.31
N ARG A 221 -2.16 -2.49 -15.71
CA ARG A 221 -0.78 -2.81 -16.10
C ARG A 221 -0.63 -3.73 -17.32
N ASP A 222 -1.69 -3.97 -18.08
CA ASP A 222 -1.62 -4.68 -19.35
C ASP A 222 -1.25 -3.72 -20.48
N ALA A 223 0.05 -3.64 -20.78
CA ALA A 223 0.58 -2.75 -21.82
C ALA A 223 0.13 -3.15 -23.23
N GLU A 224 -0.19 -4.42 -23.47
CA GLU A 224 -0.66 -4.89 -24.75
C GLU A 224 -2.12 -4.50 -24.97
N ALA A 225 -2.98 -4.74 -23.98
CA ALA A 225 -4.37 -4.29 -24.01
C ALA A 225 -4.46 -2.75 -24.14
N ALA A 226 -3.61 -1.99 -23.45
CA ALA A 226 -3.57 -0.53 -23.57
C ALA A 226 -3.18 -0.07 -24.99
N ALA A 227 -2.18 -0.74 -25.62
CA ALA A 227 -1.77 -0.42 -26.96
C ALA A 227 -2.86 -0.75 -27.99
N MET A 228 -3.55 -1.88 -27.83
CA MET A 228 -4.69 -2.26 -28.68
C MET A 228 -5.84 -1.26 -28.56
N ALA A 229 -6.29 -0.97 -27.34
CA ALA A 229 -7.35 0.01 -27.08
C ALA A 229 -7.00 1.40 -27.63
N THR A 230 -5.73 1.81 -27.52
CA THR A 230 -5.25 3.07 -28.11
C THR A 230 -5.36 3.06 -29.63
N SER A 231 -4.93 1.96 -30.30
CA SER A 231 -5.04 1.83 -31.75
C SER A 231 -6.50 1.89 -32.21
N GLU A 232 -7.38 1.14 -31.54
CA GLU A 232 -8.82 1.14 -31.82
C GLU A 232 -9.44 2.55 -31.71
N LEU A 233 -9.08 3.29 -30.66
CA LEU A 233 -9.54 4.68 -30.47
C LEU A 233 -9.08 5.61 -31.59
N LEU A 234 -7.87 5.42 -32.10
CA LEU A 234 -7.30 6.25 -33.16
C LEU A 234 -7.86 5.91 -34.55
N ASP A 235 -8.30 4.66 -34.73
CA ASP A 235 -8.92 4.18 -35.98
C ASP A 235 -10.42 4.50 -36.08
N LEU A 236 -11.02 5.11 -35.03
CA LEU A 236 -12.42 5.54 -35.08
C LEU A 236 -12.64 6.57 -36.19
N LYS A 237 -13.83 6.58 -36.76
CA LYS A 237 -14.23 7.59 -37.75
C LYS A 237 -14.09 9.01 -37.21
N ASP A 238 -14.32 9.19 -35.94
CA ASP A 238 -14.18 10.45 -35.21
C ASP A 238 -13.27 10.22 -33.99
N PRO A 239 -11.93 10.23 -34.13
CA PRO A 239 -11.02 9.84 -33.07
C PRO A 239 -10.93 10.90 -31.96
N PRO A 240 -10.60 10.49 -30.72
CA PRO A 240 -10.34 11.44 -29.66
C PRO A 240 -9.09 12.28 -29.93
N THR A 241 -9.05 13.49 -29.37
CA THR A 241 -7.87 14.38 -29.46
C THR A 241 -6.99 14.31 -28.21
N CYS A 242 -7.44 13.61 -27.20
CA CYS A 242 -6.72 13.32 -25.96
C CYS A 242 -7.18 11.97 -25.41
N ILE A 243 -6.24 11.15 -24.96
CA ILE A 243 -6.49 9.87 -24.34
C ILE A 243 -5.88 9.89 -22.94
N LEU A 244 -6.70 9.56 -21.92
CA LEU A 244 -6.28 9.35 -20.57
C LEU A 244 -6.04 7.86 -20.31
N TYR A 245 -5.04 7.56 -19.48
CA TYR A 245 -4.70 6.21 -19.05
C TYR A 245 -4.91 6.05 -17.54
N PRO A 246 -5.14 4.83 -17.05
CA PRO A 246 -5.39 4.58 -15.63
C PRO A 246 -4.15 4.83 -14.75
N ASP A 247 -2.95 4.71 -15.33
CA ASP A 247 -1.67 4.93 -14.65
C ASP A 247 -0.56 5.36 -15.64
N ASP A 248 0.57 5.83 -15.10
CA ASP A 248 1.72 6.29 -15.86
C ASP A 248 2.46 5.17 -16.57
N PHE A 249 2.44 3.94 -15.99
CA PHE A 249 3.07 2.78 -16.60
C PHE A 249 2.48 2.50 -17.98
N LEU A 250 1.16 2.50 -18.10
CA LEU A 250 0.46 2.26 -19.37
C LEU A 250 0.67 3.40 -20.38
N LEU A 251 0.63 4.65 -19.89
CA LEU A 251 0.95 5.81 -20.72
C LEU A 251 2.38 5.70 -21.30
N TRP A 252 3.36 5.33 -20.49
CA TRP A 252 4.75 5.16 -20.92
C TRP A 252 4.91 3.99 -21.89
N ALA A 253 4.30 2.86 -21.60
CA ALA A 253 4.36 1.67 -22.42
C ALA A 253 3.79 1.90 -23.83
N VAL A 254 2.66 2.61 -23.94
CA VAL A 254 2.07 2.97 -25.23
C VAL A 254 2.91 4.02 -25.95
N SER A 255 3.40 5.04 -25.24
CA SER A 255 4.23 6.11 -25.84
C SER A 255 5.53 5.57 -26.44
N THR A 256 6.22 4.65 -25.77
CA THR A 256 7.46 4.04 -26.28
C THR A 256 7.22 3.14 -27.50
N ARG A 257 6.09 2.45 -27.57
CA ARG A 257 5.70 1.66 -28.75
C ARG A 257 5.34 2.58 -29.94
N SER A 258 4.64 3.68 -29.69
CA SER A 258 4.21 4.64 -30.72
C SER A 258 5.39 5.38 -31.37
N MET A 259 6.47 5.66 -30.61
CA MET A 259 7.71 6.24 -31.19
C MET A 259 8.38 5.31 -32.21
N ASN A 260 8.26 3.99 -32.01
CA ASN A 260 8.79 3.00 -32.96
C ASN A 260 7.94 2.86 -34.23
N VAL A 261 6.71 3.39 -34.26
CA VAL A 261 5.76 3.29 -35.38
C VAL A 261 5.59 4.63 -36.11
N GLY A 262 6.29 5.69 -35.69
CA GLY A 262 6.31 6.98 -36.42
C GLY A 262 5.10 7.88 -36.17
N PHE A 263 4.29 7.61 -35.16
CA PHE A 263 3.18 8.49 -34.75
C PHE A 263 3.68 9.62 -33.84
N GLY A 264 3.59 10.84 -34.33
CA GLY A 264 3.97 12.05 -33.55
C GLY A 264 2.90 12.44 -32.53
N TYR A 265 2.89 11.80 -31.34
CA TYR A 265 2.07 12.23 -30.21
C TYR A 265 2.87 13.16 -29.29
N ARG A 266 2.25 14.26 -28.88
CA ARG A 266 2.72 14.98 -27.69
C ARG A 266 2.14 14.31 -26.46
N THR A 267 2.95 13.52 -25.75
CA THR A 267 2.63 13.02 -24.42
C THR A 267 2.62 14.20 -23.45
N ILE A 268 1.50 14.43 -22.80
CA ILE A 268 1.40 15.32 -21.66
C ILE A 268 1.19 14.38 -20.47
N SER A 269 2.21 14.26 -19.62
CA SER A 269 2.09 13.58 -18.33
C SER A 269 1.81 14.65 -17.28
N PRO A 270 0.55 14.84 -16.88
CA PRO A 270 0.22 15.74 -15.77
C PRO A 270 0.44 15.11 -14.41
N LEU A 271 0.69 13.79 -14.34
CA LEU A 271 0.86 13.05 -13.09
C LEU A 271 2.24 13.26 -12.47
N GLN A 272 3.26 13.63 -13.23
CA GLN A 272 4.57 14.00 -12.68
C GLN A 272 4.45 15.26 -11.81
N ASP A 273 3.64 16.24 -12.24
CA ASP A 273 3.35 17.45 -11.45
C ASP A 273 2.42 17.15 -10.25
N MET A 274 1.53 16.17 -10.37
CA MET A 274 0.61 15.76 -9.28
C MET A 274 1.29 14.90 -8.21
N THR A 275 2.20 13.99 -8.60
CA THR A 275 2.99 13.21 -7.62
C THR A 275 3.97 14.09 -6.87
N ASP A 276 4.60 15.06 -7.50
CA ASP A 276 5.45 16.04 -6.83
C ASP A 276 4.66 16.94 -5.88
N SER A 277 3.44 17.37 -6.22
CA SER A 277 2.59 18.19 -5.36
C SER A 277 1.94 17.41 -4.19
N LEU A 278 1.66 16.11 -4.37
CA LEU A 278 1.12 15.25 -3.31
C LEU A 278 2.18 14.76 -2.33
N LEU A 279 3.44 14.62 -2.78
CA LEU A 279 4.59 14.31 -1.91
C LEU A 279 5.04 15.53 -1.07
N HIS A 280 4.68 16.75 -1.46
CA HIS A 280 4.92 17.98 -0.70
C HIS A 280 3.77 18.41 0.22
N ALA A 281 2.68 17.67 0.31
CA ALA A 281 1.70 17.84 1.37
C ALA A 281 2.35 17.45 2.71
N SER A 282 3.10 18.39 3.26
CA SER A 282 3.81 18.30 4.53
C SER A 282 2.85 17.92 5.65
N TRP A 283 3.09 16.78 6.21
CA TRP A 283 2.57 16.41 7.52
C TRP A 283 3.27 17.29 8.56
N SER A 284 2.59 18.33 9.05
CA SER A 284 2.99 19.08 10.24
C SER A 284 2.29 18.41 11.45
N PRO A 285 3.05 17.88 12.42
CA PRO A 285 2.46 17.45 13.67
C PRO A 285 2.04 18.68 14.46
N GLY A 286 0.73 18.80 14.78
CA GLY A 286 0.20 19.65 15.82
C GLY A 286 0.28 18.96 17.17
#